data_9f2c721a6aaf874a9ea241fbf5e2c973
#
_entry.id   9f2c721a6aaf874a9ea241fbf5e2c973
#
_cell.length_a   1.000
_cell.length_b   1.000
_cell.length_c   1.000
_cell.angle_alpha   90.00
_cell.angle_beta   90.00
_cell.angle_gamma   90.00
#
_symmetry.space_group_name_H-M   'P 1'
#
loop_
_entity.id
_entity.type
_entity.pdbx_description
1 polymer ?
#
loop_
_entity_poly.entity_id
_entity_poly.type
_entity_poly.pdbx_seq_one_letter_code
_entity_poly.pdbx_strand_id
1 'polypeptide(L)'
;SRGLGDVYKRQVLEGYIVYLVVTGQMGQFWTAMSSVQAPWLVVACLCMFMYLFFGIVAYAIAVWLDPNSPVGIRDLISVEASGIFFGNLTPMMMGSTPAQIYRLTKAGQNVGEAGATQFTRFIVYQFGLVAWGAILLLARMPFFAERYGDMTLLCVFSFGGHCCILLGIFAVALMPKTVTRVAHCIINWLERIGVSATK
;
A
#
# COMPACT_ATOMS: atom_id res chain seq x y z
N SER A 1 -15.42 21.29 14.78
CA SER A 1 -15.26 19.85 14.46
C SER A 1 -13.80 19.36 14.39
N ARG A 2 -12.79 20.23 14.50
CA ARG A 2 -11.37 19.82 14.55
C ARG A 2 -10.97 19.13 15.86
N GLY A 3 -11.66 19.41 16.97
CA GLY A 3 -11.32 18.87 18.30
C GLY A 3 -11.69 17.39 18.51
N LEU A 4 -12.76 16.89 17.91
CA LEU A 4 -13.22 15.50 18.14
C LEU A 4 -12.24 14.48 17.55
N GLY A 5 -11.73 14.73 16.34
CA GLY A 5 -10.76 13.85 15.68
C GLY A 5 -9.42 13.75 16.43
N ASP A 6 -8.99 14.83 17.04
CA ASP A 6 -7.74 14.87 17.81
C ASP A 6 -7.89 14.19 19.18
N VAL A 7 -9.07 14.26 19.79
CA VAL A 7 -9.40 13.52 21.03
C VAL A 7 -9.41 12.00 20.78
N TYR A 8 -10.04 11.55 19.70
CA TYR A 8 -10.03 10.11 19.34
C TYR A 8 -8.62 9.57 19.05
N LYS A 9 -7.80 10.33 18.32
CA LYS A 9 -6.41 9.95 18.06
C LYS A 9 -5.60 9.80 19.36
N ARG A 10 -5.81 10.72 20.30
CA ARG A 10 -5.14 10.70 21.58
C ARG A 10 -5.59 9.53 22.44
N GLN A 11 -6.90 9.24 22.50
CA GLN A 11 -7.46 8.10 23.22
C GLN A 11 -6.99 6.75 22.67
N VAL A 12 -6.90 6.61 21.35
CA VAL A 12 -6.38 5.37 20.70
C VAL A 12 -4.90 5.19 21.04
N LEU A 13 -4.11 6.24 20.99
CA LEU A 13 -2.68 6.21 21.33
C LEU A 13 -2.48 5.87 22.82
N GLU A 14 -3.21 6.54 23.70
CA GLU A 14 -3.19 6.31 25.15
C GLU A 14 -3.63 4.87 25.48
N GLY A 15 -4.72 4.39 24.86
CA GLY A 15 -5.19 3.01 25.04
C GLY A 15 -4.17 1.96 24.57
N TYR A 16 -3.48 2.23 23.48
CA TYR A 16 -2.42 1.35 22.99
C TYR A 16 -1.20 1.33 23.90
N ILE A 17 -0.77 2.48 24.40
CA ILE A 17 0.33 2.59 25.37
C ILE A 17 -0.03 1.84 26.66
N VAL A 18 -1.25 2.04 27.18
CA VAL A 18 -1.73 1.33 28.38
C VAL A 18 -1.75 -0.18 28.14
N TYR A 19 -2.21 -0.63 26.98
CA TYR A 19 -2.17 -2.04 26.61
C TYR A 19 -0.74 -2.60 26.63
N LEU A 20 0.23 -1.91 26.03
CA LEU A 20 1.64 -2.33 26.02
C LEU A 20 2.26 -2.39 27.42
N VAL A 21 1.88 -1.46 28.29
CA VAL A 21 2.36 -1.43 29.69
C VAL A 21 1.73 -2.57 30.50
N VAL A 22 0.41 -2.76 30.39
CA VAL A 22 -0.33 -3.80 31.16
C VAL A 22 0.06 -5.20 30.74
N THR A 23 0.34 -5.42 29.44
CA THR A 23 0.78 -6.73 28.94
C THR A 23 2.26 -7.03 29.17
N GLY A 24 3.00 -6.11 29.77
CA GLY A 24 4.45 -6.27 29.99
C GLY A 24 5.30 -6.21 28.72
N GLN A 25 4.70 -5.96 27.57
CA GLN A 25 5.41 -5.89 26.28
C GLN A 25 6.40 -4.71 26.22
N MET A 26 6.15 -3.65 27.00
CA MET A 26 7.06 -2.51 27.09
C MET A 26 8.43 -2.91 27.68
N GLY A 27 8.44 -3.79 28.69
CA GLY A 27 9.68 -4.33 29.25
C GLY A 27 10.46 -5.20 28.27
N GLN A 28 9.75 -6.06 27.54
CA GLN A 28 10.34 -6.90 26.49
C GLN A 28 10.87 -6.04 25.33
N PHE A 29 10.14 -5.01 24.92
CA PHE A 29 10.58 -4.06 23.92
C PHE A 29 11.86 -3.34 24.33
N TRP A 30 11.94 -2.87 25.59
CA TRP A 30 13.13 -2.17 26.11
C TRP A 30 14.34 -3.09 26.18
N THR A 31 14.15 -4.33 26.63
CA THR A 31 15.20 -5.35 26.65
C THR A 31 15.67 -5.71 25.24
N ALA A 32 14.75 -5.88 24.31
CA ALA A 32 15.08 -6.13 22.91
C ALA A 32 15.85 -4.95 22.29
N MET A 33 15.40 -3.71 22.52
CA MET A 33 16.09 -2.50 22.05
C MET A 33 17.51 -2.37 22.58
N SER A 34 17.74 -2.70 23.86
CA SER A 34 19.08 -2.64 24.47
C SER A 34 20.04 -3.72 23.96
N SER A 35 19.50 -4.81 23.41
CA SER A 35 20.28 -5.91 22.82
C SER A 35 20.61 -5.71 21.34
N VAL A 36 20.00 -4.74 20.67
CA VAL A 36 20.24 -4.45 19.24
C VAL A 36 21.62 -3.85 19.04
N GLN A 37 22.38 -4.46 18.16
CA GLN A 37 23.67 -3.91 17.75
C GLN A 37 23.48 -2.65 16.89
N ALA A 38 24.18 -1.58 17.22
CA ALA A 38 24.07 -0.29 16.53
C ALA A 38 24.19 -0.35 14.99
N PRO A 39 25.05 -1.18 14.38
CA PRO A 39 25.11 -1.31 12.93
C PRO A 39 23.79 -1.74 12.29
N TRP A 40 23.07 -2.68 12.91
CA TRP A 40 21.78 -3.14 12.39
C TRP A 40 20.68 -2.08 12.50
N LEU A 41 20.76 -1.25 13.53
CA LEU A 41 19.84 -0.10 13.67
C LEU A 41 20.06 0.91 12.53
N VAL A 42 21.32 1.20 12.19
CA VAL A 42 21.65 2.07 11.06
C VAL A 42 21.14 1.49 9.74
N VAL A 43 21.34 0.19 9.51
CA VAL A 43 20.83 -0.49 8.32
C VAL A 43 19.30 -0.41 8.26
N ALA A 44 18.60 -0.64 9.37
CA ALA A 44 17.15 -0.53 9.44
C ALA A 44 16.65 0.89 9.12
N CYS A 45 17.31 1.92 9.66
CA CYS A 45 17.01 3.32 9.34
C CYS A 45 17.22 3.61 7.84
N LEU A 46 18.34 3.16 7.27
CA LEU A 46 18.60 3.33 5.84
C LEU A 46 17.53 2.64 4.98
N CYS A 47 17.15 1.41 5.33
CA CYS A 47 16.07 0.70 4.63
C CYS A 47 14.75 1.46 4.72
N MET A 48 14.43 2.05 5.88
CA MET A 48 13.22 2.85 6.06
C MET A 48 13.25 4.13 5.23
N PHE A 49 14.39 4.83 5.17
CA PHE A 49 14.56 5.97 4.28
C PHE A 49 14.41 5.60 2.81
N MET A 50 15.02 4.50 2.38
CA MET A 50 14.87 4.00 1.01
C MET A 50 13.42 3.64 0.69
N TYR A 51 12.72 3.01 1.61
CA TYR A 51 11.29 2.70 1.47
C TYR A 51 10.46 3.97 1.26
N LEU A 52 10.63 4.99 2.10
CA LEU A 52 9.97 6.28 1.97
C LEU A 52 10.32 6.97 0.65
N PHE A 53 11.59 6.98 0.29
CA PHE A 53 12.07 7.58 -0.94
C PHE A 53 11.42 6.95 -2.17
N PHE A 54 11.44 5.64 -2.29
CA PHE A 54 10.82 4.94 -3.42
C PHE A 54 9.30 5.07 -3.45
N GLY A 55 8.64 5.14 -2.28
CA GLY A 55 7.22 5.42 -2.19
C GLY A 55 6.88 6.80 -2.76
N ILE A 56 7.66 7.83 -2.42
CA ILE A 56 7.51 9.19 -2.94
C ILE A 56 7.80 9.22 -4.45
N VAL A 57 8.85 8.54 -4.91
CA VAL A 57 9.18 8.45 -6.34
C VAL A 57 8.06 7.80 -7.14
N ALA A 58 7.44 6.74 -6.61
CA ALA A 58 6.31 6.10 -7.27
C ALA A 58 5.11 7.05 -7.44
N TYR A 59 4.84 7.90 -6.45
CA TYR A 59 3.85 8.97 -6.57
C TYR A 59 4.29 10.06 -7.54
N ALA A 60 5.56 10.45 -7.50
CA ALA A 60 6.10 11.46 -8.41
C ALA A 60 5.94 11.03 -9.87
N ILE A 61 6.18 9.76 -10.18
CA ILE A 61 5.95 9.20 -11.51
C ILE A 61 4.46 9.30 -11.87
N ALA A 62 3.56 8.91 -10.96
CA ALA A 62 2.11 8.97 -11.21
C ALA A 62 1.61 10.39 -11.47
N VAL A 63 2.12 11.38 -10.72
CA VAL A 63 1.78 12.80 -10.88
C VAL A 63 2.44 13.40 -12.12
N TRP A 64 3.66 13.00 -12.45
CA TRP A 64 4.36 13.48 -13.63
C TRP A 64 3.70 13.01 -14.94
N LEU A 65 3.00 11.88 -14.92
CA LEU A 65 2.20 11.42 -16.06
C LEU A 65 0.94 12.28 -16.30
N ASP A 66 0.56 13.11 -15.32
CA ASP A 66 -0.51 14.10 -15.46
C ASP A 66 0.05 15.52 -15.38
N PRO A 67 0.29 16.18 -16.55
CA PRO A 67 0.90 17.52 -16.61
C PRO A 67 0.07 18.61 -15.90
N ASN A 68 -1.21 18.36 -15.67
CA ASN A 68 -2.12 19.33 -15.04
C ASN A 68 -2.28 19.10 -13.54
N SER A 69 -1.58 18.13 -12.95
CA SER A 69 -1.70 17.83 -11.54
C SER A 69 -1.18 18.98 -10.66
N PRO A 70 -1.99 19.48 -9.71
CA PRO A 70 -1.59 20.55 -8.80
C PRO A 70 -0.67 20.07 -7.66
N VAL A 71 -0.37 18.77 -7.61
CA VAL A 71 0.30 18.14 -6.46
C VAL A 71 1.81 18.39 -6.50
N GLY A 72 2.31 19.04 -5.45
CA GLY A 72 3.74 19.29 -5.26
C GLY A 72 4.46 18.16 -4.50
N ILE A 73 5.80 18.20 -4.53
CA ILE A 73 6.64 17.18 -3.87
C ILE A 73 6.42 17.11 -2.34
N ARG A 74 6.11 18.24 -1.71
CA ARG A 74 5.77 18.29 -0.27
C ARG A 74 4.46 17.57 0.04
N ASP A 75 3.51 17.67 -0.88
CA ASP A 75 2.23 16.98 -0.75
C ASP A 75 2.45 15.47 -0.89
N LEU A 76 3.30 15.02 -1.81
CA LEU A 76 3.64 13.61 -1.98
C LEU A 76 4.29 13.01 -0.74
N ILE A 77 5.19 13.74 -0.07
CA ILE A 77 5.76 13.32 1.22
C ILE A 77 4.64 13.15 2.25
N SER A 78 3.72 14.11 2.33
CA SER A 78 2.58 14.05 3.26
C SER A 78 1.60 12.92 2.93
N VAL A 79 1.40 12.63 1.65
CA VAL A 79 0.57 11.51 1.17
C VAL A 79 1.18 10.18 1.60
N GLU A 80 2.47 9.96 1.32
CA GLU A 80 3.16 8.71 1.66
C GLU A 80 3.23 8.52 3.18
N ALA A 81 3.64 9.54 3.93
CA ALA A 81 3.69 9.50 5.40
C ALA A 81 2.33 9.19 6.02
N SER A 82 1.25 9.79 5.51
CA SER A 82 -0.10 9.50 6.01
C SER A 82 -0.55 8.08 5.68
N GLY A 83 -0.19 7.56 4.51
CA GLY A 83 -0.47 6.19 4.13
C GLY A 83 0.20 5.18 5.05
N ILE A 84 1.48 5.38 5.35
CA ILE A 84 2.24 4.54 6.28
C ILE A 84 1.64 4.63 7.68
N PHE A 85 1.36 5.85 8.17
CA PHE A 85 0.80 6.04 9.51
C PHE A 85 -0.55 5.34 9.67
N PHE A 86 -1.52 5.62 8.80
CA PHE A 86 -2.85 5.02 8.89
C PHE A 86 -2.86 3.53 8.52
N GLY A 87 -1.95 3.09 7.63
CA GLY A 87 -1.75 1.69 7.34
C GLY A 87 -1.34 0.91 8.58
N ASN A 88 -0.35 1.39 9.33
CA ASN A 88 0.13 0.74 10.55
C ASN A 88 -0.87 0.80 11.72
N LEU A 89 -1.83 1.74 11.72
CA LEU A 89 -2.88 1.83 12.73
C LEU A 89 -4.09 0.92 12.44
N THR A 90 -4.20 0.40 11.22
CA THR A 90 -5.38 -0.37 10.81
C THR A 90 -5.01 -1.81 10.44
N PRO A 91 -5.89 -2.77 10.76
CA PRO A 91 -5.69 -4.15 10.34
C PRO A 91 -5.52 -4.24 8.82
N MET A 92 -4.61 -5.11 8.36
CA MET A 92 -4.33 -5.34 6.94
C MET A 92 -3.99 -4.08 6.13
N MET A 93 -3.52 -3.02 6.80
CA MET A 93 -3.18 -1.72 6.19
C MET A 93 -4.34 -1.05 5.42
N MET A 94 -5.59 -1.38 5.74
CA MET A 94 -6.78 -0.89 5.03
C MET A 94 -6.93 0.63 5.09
N GLY A 95 -6.40 1.29 6.12
CA GLY A 95 -6.45 2.75 6.27
C GLY A 95 -5.45 3.51 5.38
N SER A 96 -4.48 2.83 4.78
CA SER A 96 -3.46 3.47 3.95
C SER A 96 -4.06 4.18 2.73
N THR A 97 -4.76 3.45 1.89
CA THR A 97 -5.32 3.97 0.62
C THR A 97 -6.34 5.11 0.85
N PRO A 98 -7.33 5.01 1.76
CA PRO A 98 -8.23 6.12 2.04
C PRO A 98 -7.51 7.37 2.55
N ALA A 99 -6.50 7.22 3.40
CA ALA A 99 -5.72 8.34 3.91
C ALA A 99 -4.93 9.04 2.80
N GLN A 100 -4.35 8.26 1.89
CA GLN A 100 -3.60 8.78 0.74
C GLN A 100 -4.52 9.51 -0.24
N ILE A 101 -5.68 8.96 -0.59
CA ILE A 101 -6.69 9.63 -1.42
C ILE A 101 -7.13 10.95 -0.76
N TYR A 102 -7.44 10.92 0.53
CA TYR A 102 -7.81 12.12 1.27
C TYR A 102 -6.72 13.20 1.22
N ARG A 103 -5.45 12.82 1.31
CA ARG A 103 -4.33 13.78 1.22
C ARG A 103 -4.17 14.33 -0.19
N LEU A 104 -4.31 13.51 -1.22
CA LEU A 104 -4.29 13.95 -2.62
C LEU A 104 -5.42 14.94 -2.92
N THR A 105 -6.62 14.70 -2.37
CA THR A 105 -7.73 15.67 -2.52
C THR A 105 -7.46 16.98 -1.78
N LYS A 106 -6.75 16.94 -0.66
CA LYS A 106 -6.30 18.16 0.04
C LYS A 106 -5.21 18.92 -0.72
N ALA A 107 -4.42 18.22 -1.54
CA ALA A 107 -3.42 18.81 -2.42
C ALA A 107 -4.01 19.42 -3.71
N GLY A 108 -5.33 19.32 -3.90
CA GLY A 108 -6.05 19.97 -5.00
C GLY A 108 -6.57 19.04 -6.10
N GLN A 109 -6.32 17.73 -6.01
CA GLN A 109 -6.93 16.77 -6.93
C GLN A 109 -8.41 16.54 -6.58
N ASN A 110 -9.26 16.33 -7.56
CA ASN A 110 -10.59 15.78 -7.30
C ASN A 110 -10.50 14.28 -6.94
N VAL A 111 -11.58 13.71 -6.38
CA VAL A 111 -11.59 12.32 -5.90
C VAL A 111 -11.26 11.31 -7.01
N GLY A 112 -11.72 11.58 -8.23
CA GLY A 112 -11.43 10.73 -9.40
C GLY A 112 -9.97 10.76 -9.80
N GLU A 113 -9.36 11.96 -9.83
CA GLU A 113 -7.93 12.14 -10.11
C GLU A 113 -7.06 11.50 -9.01
N ALA A 114 -7.42 11.71 -7.74
CA ALA A 114 -6.73 11.10 -6.61
C ALA A 114 -6.80 9.55 -6.68
N GLY A 115 -7.94 9.01 -7.08
CA GLY A 115 -8.12 7.58 -7.33
C GLY A 115 -7.25 7.08 -8.49
N ALA A 116 -7.20 7.82 -9.59
CA ALA A 116 -6.37 7.49 -10.74
C ALA A 116 -4.86 7.53 -10.39
N THR A 117 -4.42 8.55 -9.65
CA THR A 117 -3.05 8.67 -9.15
C THR A 117 -2.68 7.48 -8.26
N GLN A 118 -3.58 7.10 -7.35
CA GLN A 118 -3.38 5.94 -6.49
C GLN A 118 -3.32 4.62 -7.27
N PHE A 119 -4.17 4.47 -8.28
CA PHE A 119 -4.17 3.30 -9.14
C PHE A 119 -2.89 3.20 -9.98
N THR A 120 -2.43 4.32 -10.54
CA THR A 120 -1.15 4.38 -11.28
C THR A 120 0.02 4.00 -10.38
N ARG A 121 0.07 4.53 -9.16
CA ARG A 121 1.06 4.13 -8.16
C ARG A 121 1.01 2.62 -7.88
N PHE A 122 -0.18 2.07 -7.74
CA PHE A 122 -0.35 0.62 -7.53
C PHE A 122 0.22 -0.20 -8.70
N ILE A 123 -0.01 0.22 -9.94
CA ILE A 123 0.56 -0.43 -11.14
C ILE A 123 2.09 -0.39 -11.10
N VAL A 124 2.68 0.78 -10.84
CA VAL A 124 4.14 0.95 -10.75
C VAL A 124 4.74 0.05 -9.67
N TYR A 125 4.11 0.01 -8.50
CA TYR A 125 4.50 -0.86 -7.39
C TYR A 125 4.43 -2.34 -7.79
N GLN A 126 3.32 -2.76 -8.38
CA GLN A 126 3.09 -4.14 -8.79
C GLN A 126 4.09 -4.59 -9.85
N PHE A 127 4.39 -3.72 -10.81
CA PHE A 127 5.41 -3.98 -11.83
C PHE A 127 6.80 -4.16 -11.21
N GLY A 128 7.18 -3.26 -10.30
CA GLY A 128 8.45 -3.35 -9.58
C GLY A 128 8.57 -4.65 -8.77
N LEU A 129 7.49 -5.05 -8.09
CA LEU A 129 7.44 -6.27 -7.29
C LEU A 129 7.59 -7.54 -8.16
N VAL A 130 6.89 -7.58 -9.28
CA VAL A 130 6.99 -8.72 -10.23
C VAL A 130 8.37 -8.78 -10.86
N ALA A 131 8.93 -7.64 -11.30
CA ALA A 131 10.26 -7.59 -11.90
C ALA A 131 11.34 -8.05 -10.91
N TRP A 132 11.30 -7.54 -9.69
CA TRP A 132 12.26 -7.91 -8.64
C TRP A 132 12.09 -9.36 -8.19
N GLY A 133 10.84 -9.81 -8.03
CA GLY A 133 10.53 -11.21 -7.71
C GLY A 133 11.03 -12.18 -8.78
N ALA A 134 10.87 -11.84 -10.06
CA ALA A 134 11.41 -12.62 -11.17
C ALA A 134 12.94 -12.73 -11.11
N ILE A 135 13.63 -11.60 -10.92
CA ILE A 135 15.09 -11.57 -10.83
C ILE A 135 15.57 -12.45 -9.67
N LEU A 136 14.97 -12.32 -8.49
CA LEU A 136 15.36 -13.11 -7.31
C LEU A 136 15.08 -14.61 -7.49
N LEU A 137 13.90 -14.97 -7.97
CA LEU A 137 13.53 -16.37 -8.19
C LEU A 137 14.43 -17.02 -9.24
N LEU A 138 14.66 -16.36 -10.38
CA LEU A 138 15.49 -16.90 -11.44
C LEU A 138 16.98 -16.99 -11.04
N ALA A 139 17.50 -15.95 -10.35
CA ALA A 139 18.90 -15.92 -9.96
C ALA A 139 19.24 -16.84 -8.78
N ARG A 140 18.27 -17.16 -7.91
CA ARG A 140 18.51 -17.86 -6.65
C ARG A 140 17.57 -19.04 -6.41
N MET A 141 16.94 -19.57 -7.46
CA MET A 141 16.01 -20.69 -7.37
C MET A 141 16.63 -21.93 -6.64
N PRO A 142 17.85 -22.36 -6.96
CA PRO A 142 18.48 -23.47 -6.23
C PRO A 142 18.60 -23.22 -4.73
N PHE A 143 18.98 -22.00 -4.34
CA PHE A 143 19.09 -21.61 -2.94
C PHE A 143 17.75 -21.66 -2.21
N PHE A 144 16.67 -21.20 -2.87
CA PHE A 144 15.32 -21.25 -2.30
C PHE A 144 14.84 -22.70 -2.14
N ALA A 145 15.04 -23.54 -3.15
CA ALA A 145 14.64 -24.95 -3.13
C ALA A 145 15.39 -25.74 -2.04
N GLU A 146 16.70 -25.52 -1.91
CA GLU A 146 17.54 -26.21 -0.93
C GLU A 146 17.25 -25.74 0.50
N ARG A 147 17.03 -24.43 0.71
CA ARG A 147 16.89 -23.84 2.05
C ARG A 147 15.47 -23.92 2.61
N TYR A 148 14.48 -23.80 1.77
CA TYR A 148 13.07 -23.68 2.16
C TYR A 148 12.18 -24.85 1.71
N GLY A 149 12.68 -25.76 0.89
CA GLY A 149 11.93 -26.95 0.46
C GLY A 149 10.53 -26.63 -0.07
N ASP A 150 9.51 -27.18 0.58
CA ASP A 150 8.11 -26.98 0.17
C ASP A 150 7.62 -25.54 0.23
N MET A 151 8.24 -24.65 1.04
CA MET A 151 7.91 -23.23 1.05
C MET A 151 8.29 -22.51 -0.25
N THR A 152 9.18 -23.09 -1.06
CA THR A 152 9.49 -22.55 -2.39
C THR A 152 8.25 -22.56 -3.28
N LEU A 153 7.38 -23.57 -3.16
CA LEU A 153 6.09 -23.62 -3.84
C LEU A 153 5.19 -22.45 -3.46
N LEU A 154 5.13 -22.08 -2.18
CA LEU A 154 4.38 -20.90 -1.72
C LEU A 154 4.91 -19.60 -2.33
N CYS A 155 6.24 -19.44 -2.43
CA CYS A 155 6.85 -18.30 -3.11
C CYS A 155 6.48 -18.22 -4.59
N VAL A 156 6.52 -19.37 -5.30
CA VAL A 156 6.14 -19.46 -6.72
C VAL A 156 4.65 -19.16 -6.90
N PHE A 157 3.79 -19.68 -6.02
CA PHE A 157 2.35 -19.41 -6.05
C PHE A 157 2.05 -17.93 -5.80
N SER A 158 2.69 -17.33 -4.80
CA SER A 158 2.55 -15.90 -4.50
C SER A 158 3.00 -15.03 -5.68
N PHE A 159 4.15 -15.37 -6.26
CA PHE A 159 4.66 -14.69 -7.45
C PHE A 159 3.71 -14.83 -8.64
N GLY A 160 3.20 -16.05 -8.89
CA GLY A 160 2.19 -16.32 -9.92
C GLY A 160 0.92 -15.49 -9.73
N GLY A 161 0.45 -15.35 -8.49
CA GLY A 161 -0.69 -14.47 -8.15
C GLY A 161 -0.45 -13.01 -8.53
N HIS A 162 0.72 -12.47 -8.23
CA HIS A 162 1.09 -11.10 -8.62
C HIS A 162 1.19 -10.93 -10.14
N CYS A 163 1.72 -11.93 -10.86
CA CYS A 163 1.73 -11.94 -12.32
C CYS A 163 0.30 -11.94 -12.88
N CYS A 164 -0.60 -12.75 -12.33
CA CYS A 164 -2.00 -12.77 -12.73
C CYS A 164 -2.71 -11.44 -12.51
N ILE A 165 -2.46 -10.77 -11.37
CA ILE A 165 -2.99 -9.42 -11.10
C ILE A 165 -2.50 -8.43 -12.16
N LEU A 166 -1.21 -8.47 -12.48
CA LEU A 166 -0.61 -7.56 -13.46
C LEU A 166 -1.17 -7.81 -14.86
N LEU A 167 -1.29 -9.06 -15.27
CA LEU A 167 -1.94 -9.45 -16.53
C LEU A 167 -3.41 -9.02 -16.57
N GLY A 168 -4.14 -9.17 -15.47
CA GLY A 168 -5.52 -8.71 -15.34
C GLY A 168 -5.63 -7.20 -15.53
N ILE A 169 -4.76 -6.42 -14.92
CA ILE A 169 -4.70 -4.95 -15.09
C ILE A 169 -4.44 -4.59 -16.56
N PHE A 170 -3.47 -5.24 -17.21
CA PHE A 170 -3.19 -5.01 -18.62
C PHE A 170 -4.36 -5.42 -19.51
N ALA A 171 -5.00 -6.56 -19.23
CA ALA A 171 -6.18 -7.00 -19.98
C ALA A 171 -7.31 -5.96 -19.89
N VAL A 172 -7.56 -5.42 -18.69
CA VAL A 172 -8.53 -4.33 -18.47
C VAL A 172 -8.15 -3.08 -19.25
N ALA A 173 -6.88 -2.68 -19.22
CA ALA A 173 -6.40 -1.49 -19.90
C ALA A 173 -6.46 -1.62 -21.43
N LEU A 174 -6.14 -2.79 -21.96
CA LEU A 174 -6.10 -3.04 -23.41
C LEU A 174 -7.48 -3.37 -24.01
N MET A 175 -8.45 -3.78 -23.19
CA MET A 175 -9.78 -4.20 -23.65
C MET A 175 -10.91 -3.36 -23.02
N PRO A 176 -10.94 -2.03 -23.19
CA PRO A 176 -11.93 -1.16 -22.54
C PRO A 176 -13.38 -1.53 -22.89
N LYS A 177 -13.62 -2.00 -24.12
CA LYS A 177 -14.96 -2.46 -24.57
C LYS A 177 -15.46 -3.71 -23.83
N THR A 178 -14.55 -4.60 -23.45
CA THR A 178 -14.88 -5.81 -22.69
C THR A 178 -15.18 -5.45 -21.25
N VAL A 179 -14.42 -4.52 -20.68
CA VAL A 179 -14.62 -4.02 -19.32
C VAL A 179 -15.97 -3.35 -19.16
N THR A 180 -16.35 -2.47 -20.10
CA THR A 180 -17.68 -1.82 -20.08
C THR A 180 -18.80 -2.85 -20.22
N ARG A 181 -18.64 -3.88 -21.04
CA ARG A 181 -19.62 -4.95 -21.19
C ARG A 181 -19.79 -5.76 -19.90
N VAL A 182 -18.68 -6.12 -19.25
CA VAL A 182 -18.69 -6.83 -17.96
C VAL A 182 -19.29 -5.96 -16.86
N ALA A 183 -18.92 -4.68 -16.81
CA ALA A 183 -19.48 -3.73 -15.84
C ALA A 183 -21.02 -3.61 -16.01
N HIS A 184 -21.53 -3.48 -17.23
CA HIS A 184 -22.97 -3.48 -17.49
C HIS A 184 -23.64 -4.81 -17.10
N CYS A 185 -22.98 -5.94 -17.34
CA CYS A 185 -23.50 -7.24 -16.92
C CYS A 185 -23.61 -7.34 -15.40
N ILE A 186 -22.62 -6.86 -14.66
CA ILE A 186 -22.60 -6.84 -13.18
C ILE A 186 -23.69 -5.87 -12.67
N ILE A 187 -23.82 -4.67 -13.25
CA ILE A 187 -24.85 -3.70 -12.85
C ILE A 187 -26.23 -4.30 -13.05
N ASN A 188 -26.51 -4.86 -14.21
CA ASN A 188 -27.79 -5.51 -14.51
C ASN A 188 -28.07 -6.70 -13.58
N TRP A 189 -27.03 -7.42 -13.17
CA TRP A 189 -27.17 -8.53 -12.20
C TRP A 189 -27.47 -8.01 -10.80
N LEU A 190 -26.79 -6.95 -10.35
CA LEU A 190 -27.05 -6.28 -9.07
C LEU A 190 -28.46 -5.68 -9.00
N GLU A 191 -28.93 -5.05 -10.08
CA GLU A 191 -30.31 -4.55 -10.18
C GLU A 191 -31.34 -5.67 -10.07
N ARG A 192 -31.06 -6.85 -10.63
CA ARG A 192 -31.93 -8.02 -10.51
C ARG A 192 -32.02 -8.58 -9.08
N ILE A 193 -30.98 -8.39 -8.26
CA ILE A 193 -30.94 -8.82 -6.85
C ILE A 193 -31.55 -7.75 -5.92
N GLY A 194 -32.04 -6.61 -6.46
CA GLY A 194 -32.72 -5.58 -5.67
C GLY A 194 -31.78 -4.54 -5.03
N VAL A 195 -30.51 -4.52 -5.42
CA VAL A 195 -29.59 -3.42 -5.06
C VAL A 195 -29.82 -2.27 -6.06
N SER A 196 -30.80 -1.43 -5.77
CA SER A 196 -31.05 -0.19 -6.54
C SER A 196 -29.85 0.73 -6.32
N ALA A 197 -29.09 1.00 -7.38
CA ALA A 197 -28.11 2.08 -7.38
C ALA A 197 -28.91 3.40 -7.31
N THR A 198 -29.07 3.93 -6.11
CA THR A 198 -29.64 5.26 -5.89
C THR A 198 -28.81 6.28 -6.69
N LYS A 199 -29.54 7.03 -7.52
CA LYS A 199 -29.07 8.19 -8.29
C LYS A 199 -28.34 9.20 -7.45
#